data_4981a5dd55e27cadc39898a523b21c40
#
_entry.id   4981a5dd55e27cadc39898a523b21c40
#
_cell.length_a   1.000
_cell.length_b   1.000
_cell.length_c   1.000
_cell.angle_alpha   90.00
_cell.angle_beta   90.00
_cell.angle_gamma   90.00
#
_symmetry.space_group_name_H-M   'P 1'
#
loop_
_entity.id
_entity.type
_entity.pdbx_description
1 polymer ?
#
loop_
_entity_poly.entity_id
_entity_poly.type
_entity_poly.pdbx_seq_one_letter_code
_entity_poly.pdbx_strand_id
1 'polypeptide(L)'
;PFFHQDQDDAVSFMLALIPVSPERPLHHLSFIIGHHFLVTAHLSDASHVVDHAFGYVRQNHLMDEGVDFALYEVLKGHVVALRELANHLDDQFEDLHRKLLEHPYRDLAPDILKLRKRAMAAKHILDPEGAIFELLKSSDFPYVRKPNRPYFQDVSFLMDEVSTEVQATRDGLAEMVEAYT
;
A
#
# COMPACT_ATOMS: atom_id res chain seq x y z
N PRO A 1 -0.31 1.43 -11.46
CA PRO A 1 -1.08 0.19 -11.38
C PRO A 1 -1.88 0.03 -12.66
N PHE A 2 -1.85 -1.18 -13.22
CA PHE A 2 -2.65 -1.54 -14.39
C PHE A 2 -3.76 -2.48 -13.90
N PHE A 3 -4.98 -2.17 -14.29
CA PHE A 3 -6.11 -3.05 -14.16
C PHE A 3 -6.53 -3.44 -15.57
N HIS A 4 -6.61 -4.75 -15.84
CA HIS A 4 -7.07 -5.29 -17.12
C HIS A 4 -8.07 -6.40 -16.86
N GLN A 5 -9.29 -6.25 -17.40
CA GLN A 5 -10.30 -7.29 -17.38
C GLN A 5 -10.24 -8.01 -18.73
N ASP A 6 -9.83 -9.26 -18.71
CA ASP A 6 -9.87 -10.09 -19.91
C ASP A 6 -11.30 -10.66 -20.10
N GLN A 7 -11.72 -10.84 -21.35
CA GLN A 7 -13.12 -11.21 -21.66
C GLN A 7 -13.53 -12.61 -21.20
N ASP A 8 -12.59 -13.47 -20.74
CA ASP A 8 -12.82 -14.89 -20.55
C ASP A 8 -12.51 -15.41 -19.13
N ASP A 9 -13.00 -14.84 -18.04
CA ASP A 9 -13.00 -15.41 -16.70
C ASP A 9 -11.85 -15.02 -15.74
N ALA A 10 -11.08 -14.00 -16.00
CA ALA A 10 -10.04 -13.52 -15.06
C ALA A 10 -9.85 -12.01 -15.11
N VAL A 11 -9.31 -11.47 -14.01
CA VAL A 11 -8.89 -10.08 -13.89
C VAL A 11 -7.43 -10.03 -13.48
N SER A 12 -6.64 -9.16 -14.10
CA SER A 12 -5.27 -8.87 -13.71
C SER A 12 -5.11 -7.45 -13.19
N PHE A 13 -4.28 -7.30 -12.16
CA PHE A 13 -3.89 -6.00 -11.61
C PHE A 13 -2.51 -6.07 -10.99
N MET A 14 -1.95 -4.91 -10.66
CA MET A 14 -0.61 -4.81 -10.10
C MET A 14 -0.59 -3.78 -8.97
N LEU A 15 0.10 -4.13 -7.89
CA LEU A 15 0.40 -3.25 -6.77
C LEU A 15 1.91 -2.98 -6.71
N ALA A 16 2.29 -1.87 -6.13
CA ALA A 16 3.67 -1.47 -5.97
C ALA A 16 4.10 -1.58 -4.50
N LEU A 17 5.10 -2.40 -4.23
CA LEU A 17 5.72 -2.50 -2.91
C LEU A 17 6.73 -1.36 -2.74
N ILE A 18 6.30 -0.32 -2.04
CA ILE A 18 7.11 0.87 -1.76
C ILE A 18 8.06 0.55 -0.60
N PRO A 19 9.37 0.61 -0.78
CA PRO A 19 10.30 0.34 0.31
C PRO A 19 10.33 1.50 1.31
N VAL A 20 10.43 1.18 2.60
CA VAL A 20 10.65 2.16 3.67
C VAL A 20 11.97 2.90 3.45
N SER A 21 13.04 2.20 3.05
CA SER A 21 14.30 2.83 2.68
C SER A 21 14.28 3.33 1.24
N PRO A 22 14.59 4.64 0.99
CA PRO A 22 14.58 5.21 -0.35
C PRO A 22 15.69 4.67 -1.26
N GLU A 23 16.67 3.95 -0.71
CA GLU A 23 17.79 3.36 -1.45
C GLU A 23 17.40 2.02 -2.09
N ARG A 24 16.30 1.41 -1.64
CA ARG A 24 15.79 0.17 -2.21
C ARG A 24 14.92 0.45 -3.43
N PRO A 25 14.98 -0.42 -4.45
CA PRO A 25 14.13 -0.25 -5.63
C PRO A 25 12.65 -0.49 -5.30
N LEU A 26 11.78 0.17 -6.06
CA LEU A 26 10.37 -0.13 -6.09
C LEU A 26 10.15 -1.50 -6.74
N HIS A 27 9.39 -2.37 -6.09
CA HIS A 27 9.00 -3.66 -6.63
C HIS A 27 7.53 -3.69 -7.00
N HIS A 28 7.17 -4.55 -7.92
CA HIS A 28 5.79 -4.77 -8.32
C HIS A 28 5.35 -6.18 -7.97
N LEU A 29 4.10 -6.29 -7.54
CA LEU A 29 3.41 -7.52 -7.26
C LEU A 29 2.21 -7.59 -8.21
N SER A 30 2.26 -8.51 -9.16
CA SER A 30 1.21 -8.72 -10.16
C SER A 30 0.29 -9.85 -9.73
N PHE A 31 -1.00 -9.71 -10.03
CA PHE A 31 -2.04 -10.65 -9.71
C PHE A 31 -2.85 -10.99 -10.94
N ILE A 32 -3.26 -12.24 -11.04
CA ILE A 32 -4.33 -12.71 -11.93
C ILE A 32 -5.28 -13.54 -11.07
N ILE A 33 -6.53 -13.12 -10.96
CA ILE A 33 -7.56 -13.83 -10.21
C ILE A 33 -8.70 -14.26 -11.12
N GLY A 34 -9.10 -15.51 -11.00
CA GLY A 34 -10.30 -16.09 -11.57
C GLY A 34 -11.14 -16.75 -10.48
N HIS A 35 -12.22 -17.43 -10.87
CA HIS A 35 -13.13 -18.07 -9.90
C HIS A 35 -12.47 -19.16 -9.05
N HIS A 36 -11.46 -19.84 -9.57
CA HIS A 36 -10.85 -21.02 -8.94
C HIS A 36 -9.33 -20.96 -8.86
N PHE A 37 -8.71 -19.85 -9.26
CA PHE A 37 -7.27 -19.69 -9.22
C PHE A 37 -6.84 -18.27 -8.87
N LEU A 38 -5.69 -18.17 -8.24
CA LEU A 38 -4.94 -16.93 -7.99
C LEU A 38 -3.50 -17.18 -8.42
N VAL A 39 -3.01 -16.34 -9.32
CA VAL A 39 -1.61 -16.32 -9.73
C VAL A 39 -0.98 -15.02 -9.25
N THR A 40 0.17 -15.11 -8.62
CA THR A 40 0.99 -13.96 -8.25
C THR A 40 2.34 -14.03 -8.95
N ALA A 41 2.85 -12.90 -9.41
CA ALA A 41 4.17 -12.79 -9.99
C ALA A 41 4.91 -11.58 -9.39
N HIS A 42 6.12 -11.80 -8.91
CA HIS A 42 6.94 -10.80 -8.26
C HIS A 42 8.44 -11.15 -8.38
N LEU A 43 9.31 -10.17 -8.19
CA LEU A 43 10.74 -10.42 -8.01
C LEU A 43 11.02 -10.95 -6.61
N SER A 44 12.15 -11.63 -6.42
CA SER A 44 12.53 -12.31 -5.16
C SER A 44 12.46 -11.41 -3.92
N ASP A 45 12.81 -10.14 -4.05
CA ASP A 45 12.82 -9.19 -2.92
C ASP A 45 11.41 -8.80 -2.45
N ALA A 46 10.37 -9.09 -3.26
CA ALA A 46 8.97 -8.86 -2.94
C ALA A 46 8.25 -10.12 -2.41
N SER A 47 8.95 -11.24 -2.33
CA SER A 47 8.33 -12.54 -2.00
C SER A 47 7.76 -12.61 -0.57
N HIS A 48 8.35 -11.89 0.39
CA HIS A 48 8.01 -12.02 1.80
C HIS A 48 6.51 -11.78 2.12
N VAL A 49 5.85 -10.85 1.43
CA VAL A 49 4.41 -10.57 1.61
C VAL A 49 3.58 -11.76 1.11
N VAL A 50 3.92 -12.26 -0.07
CA VAL A 50 3.21 -13.38 -0.73
C VAL A 50 3.48 -14.69 0.01
N ASP A 51 4.74 -14.97 0.32
CA ASP A 51 5.15 -16.21 1.00
C ASP A 51 4.54 -16.31 2.40
N HIS A 52 4.47 -15.18 3.12
CA HIS A 52 3.81 -15.13 4.43
C HIS A 52 2.31 -15.41 4.31
N ALA A 53 1.61 -14.76 3.36
CA ALA A 53 0.18 -14.93 3.16
C ALA A 53 -0.18 -16.37 2.76
N PHE A 54 0.50 -16.93 1.75
CA PHE A 54 0.27 -18.31 1.34
C PHE A 54 0.70 -19.32 2.40
N GLY A 55 1.78 -19.05 3.14
CA GLY A 55 2.19 -19.83 4.30
C GLY A 55 1.11 -19.89 5.36
N TYR A 56 0.52 -18.74 5.71
CA TYR A 56 -0.57 -18.62 6.68
C TYR A 56 -1.81 -19.41 6.24
N VAL A 57 -2.26 -19.20 5.01
CA VAL A 57 -3.44 -19.89 4.44
C VAL A 57 -3.25 -21.41 4.46
N ARG A 58 -2.05 -21.90 4.08
CA ARG A 58 -1.75 -23.34 4.06
C ARG A 58 -1.64 -23.94 5.46
N GLN A 59 -0.94 -23.29 6.40
CA GLN A 59 -0.75 -23.79 7.76
C GLN A 59 -2.04 -23.86 8.56
N ASN A 60 -2.97 -22.94 8.30
CA ASN A 60 -4.27 -22.88 8.99
C ASN A 60 -5.39 -23.60 8.22
N HIS A 61 -5.07 -24.34 7.15
CA HIS A 61 -6.05 -25.09 6.34
C HIS A 61 -7.18 -24.21 5.78
N LEU A 62 -6.88 -22.96 5.44
CA LEU A 62 -7.85 -21.96 4.96
C LEU A 62 -8.05 -22.00 3.44
N MET A 63 -7.56 -23.02 2.75
CA MET A 63 -7.74 -23.16 1.29
C MET A 63 -9.22 -23.33 0.91
N ASP A 64 -10.03 -23.90 1.80
CA ASP A 64 -11.48 -24.05 1.60
C ASP A 64 -12.24 -22.71 1.67
N GLU A 65 -11.63 -21.70 2.27
CA GLU A 65 -12.15 -20.32 2.27
C GLU A 65 -12.04 -19.63 0.90
N GLY A 66 -11.42 -20.30 -0.08
CA GLY A 66 -11.33 -19.91 -1.48
C GLY A 66 -10.13 -19.06 -1.84
N VAL A 67 -9.93 -18.92 -3.15
CA VAL A 67 -8.79 -18.17 -3.72
C VAL A 67 -8.85 -16.67 -3.40
N ASP A 68 -10.04 -16.12 -3.25
CA ASP A 68 -10.29 -14.75 -2.83
C ASP A 68 -9.81 -14.50 -1.39
N PHE A 69 -9.94 -15.48 -0.50
CA PHE A 69 -9.40 -15.37 0.85
C PHE A 69 -7.85 -15.34 0.83
N ALA A 70 -7.22 -16.14 -0.03
CA ALA A 70 -5.77 -16.08 -0.21
C ALA A 70 -5.33 -14.70 -0.76
N LEU A 71 -6.09 -14.14 -1.71
CA LEU A 71 -5.86 -12.76 -2.17
C LEU A 71 -5.97 -11.75 -1.03
N TYR A 72 -7.03 -11.83 -0.21
CA TYR A 72 -7.21 -10.95 0.95
C TYR A 72 -5.99 -10.97 1.88
N GLU A 73 -5.44 -12.14 2.20
CA GLU A 73 -4.26 -12.24 3.07
C GLU A 73 -3.02 -11.57 2.45
N VAL A 74 -2.84 -11.65 1.13
CA VAL A 74 -1.76 -10.91 0.45
C VAL A 74 -2.00 -9.40 0.51
N LEU A 75 -3.22 -8.94 0.23
CA LEU A 75 -3.60 -7.52 0.29
C LEU A 75 -3.42 -6.94 1.69
N LYS A 76 -3.81 -7.69 2.71
CA LYS A 76 -3.61 -7.33 4.11
C LYS A 76 -2.13 -7.16 4.46
N GLY A 77 -1.28 -8.10 4.03
CA GLY A 77 0.17 -7.98 4.20
C GLY A 77 0.76 -6.78 3.47
N HIS A 78 0.24 -6.48 2.28
CA HIS A 78 0.62 -5.29 1.51
C HIS A 78 0.26 -3.99 2.24
N VAL A 79 -0.95 -3.86 2.75
CA VAL A 79 -1.39 -2.67 3.51
C VAL A 79 -0.60 -2.51 4.80
N VAL A 80 -0.24 -3.60 5.48
CA VAL A 80 0.65 -3.54 6.66
C VAL A 80 2.02 -2.94 6.30
N ALA A 81 2.61 -3.37 5.18
CA ALA A 81 3.87 -2.80 4.71
C ALA A 81 3.76 -1.31 4.33
N LEU A 82 2.65 -0.90 3.74
CA LEU A 82 2.38 0.52 3.44
C LEU A 82 2.18 1.35 4.71
N ARG A 83 1.58 0.79 5.75
CA ARG A 83 1.44 1.45 7.05
C ARG A 83 2.79 1.66 7.73
N GLU A 84 3.71 0.71 7.64
CA GLU A 84 5.09 0.91 8.12
C GLU A 84 5.79 2.06 7.40
N LEU A 85 5.56 2.20 6.09
CA LEU A 85 6.05 3.34 5.33
C LEU A 85 5.44 4.66 5.80
N ALA A 86 4.11 4.72 6.01
CA ALA A 86 3.41 5.91 6.49
C ALA A 86 3.94 6.35 7.85
N ASN A 87 4.03 5.42 8.81
CA ASN A 87 4.60 5.68 10.13
C ASN A 87 6.04 6.23 10.03
N HIS A 88 6.86 5.64 9.16
CA HIS A 88 8.24 6.12 8.99
C HIS A 88 8.32 7.53 8.37
N LEU A 89 7.41 7.89 7.48
CA LEU A 89 7.34 9.25 6.94
C LEU A 89 6.90 10.24 8.02
N ASP A 90 5.95 9.86 8.86
CA ASP A 90 5.44 10.66 9.97
C ASP A 90 6.52 10.87 11.05
N ASP A 91 7.22 9.82 11.46
CA ASP A 91 8.36 9.91 12.40
C ASP A 91 9.43 10.90 11.91
N GLN A 92 9.73 10.88 10.59
CA GLN A 92 10.68 11.81 10.00
C GLN A 92 10.14 13.25 9.95
N PHE A 93 8.85 13.42 9.73
CA PHE A 93 8.19 14.72 9.79
C PHE A 93 8.27 15.30 11.20
N GLU A 94 7.91 14.53 12.22
CA GLU A 94 7.97 14.95 13.62
C GLU A 94 9.41 15.30 14.06
N ASP A 95 10.42 14.55 13.61
CA ASP A 95 11.82 14.84 13.88
C ASP A 95 12.27 16.16 13.23
N LEU A 96 11.85 16.44 12.00
CA LEU A 96 12.11 17.71 11.32
C LEU A 96 11.41 18.88 12.01
N HIS A 97 10.13 18.69 12.41
CA HIS A 97 9.36 19.70 13.13
C HIS A 97 10.03 20.06 14.46
N ARG A 98 10.45 19.06 15.22
CA ARG A 98 11.19 19.27 16.47
C ARG A 98 12.51 20.01 16.25
N LYS A 99 13.31 19.61 15.24
CA LYS A 99 14.57 20.29 14.89
C LYS A 99 14.37 21.74 14.50
N LEU A 100 13.28 22.06 13.82
CA LEU A 100 12.93 23.43 13.44
C LEU A 100 12.68 24.30 14.68
N LEU A 101 11.99 23.78 15.69
CA LEU A 101 11.70 24.48 16.93
C LEU A 101 12.95 24.65 17.81
N GLU A 102 13.80 23.64 17.91
CA GLU A 102 14.99 23.65 18.76
C GLU A 102 16.14 24.45 18.14
N HIS A 103 16.22 24.50 16.81
CA HIS A 103 17.33 25.10 16.07
C HIS A 103 16.85 26.00 14.91
N PRO A 104 16.17 27.13 15.18
CA PRO A 104 15.52 27.95 14.16
C PRO A 104 16.49 28.57 13.13
N TYR A 105 17.79 28.59 13.41
CA TYR A 105 18.81 29.12 12.50
C TYR A 105 19.50 28.05 11.65
N ARG A 106 19.13 26.77 11.82
CA ARG A 106 19.68 25.68 11.01
C ARG A 106 18.95 25.61 9.68
N ASP A 107 19.71 25.51 8.60
CA ASP A 107 19.12 25.27 7.27
C ASP A 107 18.59 23.83 7.17
N LEU A 108 17.29 23.66 7.33
CA LEU A 108 16.56 22.41 7.22
C LEU A 108 15.80 22.26 5.88
N ALA A 109 15.84 23.29 5.03
CA ALA A 109 15.11 23.29 3.76
C ALA A 109 15.43 22.08 2.86
N PRO A 110 16.69 21.63 2.71
CA PRO A 110 16.99 20.44 1.91
C PRO A 110 16.35 19.16 2.46
N ASP A 111 16.33 18.99 3.80
CA ASP A 111 15.76 17.80 4.44
C ASP A 111 14.24 17.80 4.31
N ILE A 112 13.59 18.94 4.50
CA ILE A 112 12.13 19.11 4.32
C ILE A 112 11.74 18.80 2.88
N LEU A 113 12.45 19.37 1.89
CA LEU A 113 12.17 19.12 0.47
C LEU A 113 12.39 17.65 0.09
N LYS A 114 13.40 16.99 0.63
CA LYS A 114 13.65 15.57 0.42
C LYS A 114 12.52 14.71 0.95
N LEU A 115 12.06 14.96 2.18
CA LEU A 115 10.96 14.20 2.79
C LEU A 115 9.64 14.47 2.05
N ARG A 116 9.37 15.73 1.68
CA ARG A 116 8.20 16.11 0.87
C ARG A 116 8.17 15.34 -0.46
N LYS A 117 9.30 15.26 -1.17
CA LYS A 117 9.40 14.49 -2.42
C LYS A 117 9.06 13.01 -2.21
N ARG A 118 9.49 12.42 -1.09
CA ARG A 118 9.18 11.03 -0.74
C ARG A 118 7.68 10.83 -0.45
N ALA A 119 7.08 11.70 0.35
CA ALA A 119 5.64 11.66 0.65
C ALA A 119 4.79 11.82 -0.62
N MET A 120 5.19 12.74 -1.52
CA MET A 120 4.54 12.90 -2.82
C MET A 120 4.67 11.64 -3.69
N ALA A 121 5.84 11.03 -3.76
CA ALA A 121 6.06 9.81 -4.53
C ALA A 121 5.22 8.64 -3.98
N ALA A 122 5.14 8.48 -2.65
CA ALA A 122 4.26 7.51 -2.01
C ALA A 122 2.79 7.74 -2.39
N LYS A 123 2.32 8.99 -2.29
CA LYS A 123 0.93 9.35 -2.62
C LYS A 123 0.57 9.04 -4.09
N HIS A 124 1.47 9.31 -5.04
CA HIS A 124 1.28 8.98 -6.45
C HIS A 124 1.09 7.48 -6.72
N ILE A 125 1.57 6.63 -5.82
CA ILE A 125 1.37 5.17 -5.90
C ILE A 125 0.10 4.76 -5.16
N LEU A 126 -0.13 5.31 -3.96
CA LEU A 126 -1.27 4.97 -3.12
C LEU A 126 -2.61 5.34 -3.76
N ASP A 127 -2.73 6.49 -4.44
CA ASP A 127 -3.99 6.93 -5.04
C ASP A 127 -4.54 5.94 -6.08
N PRO A 128 -3.75 5.50 -7.09
CA PRO A 128 -4.24 4.49 -8.03
C PRO A 128 -4.44 3.11 -7.39
N GLU A 129 -3.68 2.75 -6.35
CA GLU A 129 -3.91 1.49 -5.63
C GLU A 129 -5.22 1.53 -4.86
N GLY A 130 -5.56 2.65 -4.21
CA GLY A 130 -6.86 2.82 -3.55
C GLY A 130 -8.04 2.53 -4.49
N ALA A 131 -7.96 2.93 -5.76
CA ALA A 131 -8.98 2.61 -6.75
C ALA A 131 -9.11 1.09 -7.01
N ILE A 132 -8.01 0.32 -6.93
CA ILE A 132 -8.05 -1.14 -7.03
C ILE A 132 -8.77 -1.74 -5.81
N PHE A 133 -8.46 -1.27 -4.59
CA PHE A 133 -9.13 -1.74 -3.37
C PHE A 133 -10.63 -1.43 -3.40
N GLU A 134 -11.03 -0.25 -3.89
CA GLU A 134 -12.43 0.12 -4.08
C GLU A 134 -13.15 -0.83 -5.06
N LEU A 135 -12.48 -1.22 -6.14
CA LEU A 135 -13.03 -2.17 -7.09
C LEU A 135 -13.18 -3.57 -6.47
N LEU A 136 -12.16 -4.06 -5.76
CA LEU A 136 -12.15 -5.38 -5.15
C LEU A 136 -13.23 -5.55 -4.07
N LYS A 137 -13.57 -4.48 -3.32
CA LYS A 137 -14.65 -4.52 -2.33
C LYS A 137 -16.05 -4.39 -2.93
N SER A 138 -16.14 -3.97 -4.21
CA SER A 138 -17.43 -3.75 -4.88
C SER A 138 -18.27 -5.03 -4.92
N SER A 139 -19.60 -4.87 -4.77
CA SER A 139 -20.54 -5.97 -4.92
C SER A 139 -20.53 -6.57 -6.32
N ASP A 140 -20.10 -5.82 -7.31
CA ASP A 140 -20.09 -6.21 -8.72
C ASP A 140 -18.79 -6.91 -9.12
N PHE A 141 -17.78 -6.98 -8.23
CA PHE A 141 -16.56 -7.71 -8.50
C PHE A 141 -16.81 -9.23 -8.40
N PRO A 142 -16.72 -9.98 -9.51
CA PRO A 142 -17.24 -11.33 -9.58
C PRO A 142 -16.39 -12.38 -8.86
N TYR A 143 -15.11 -12.08 -8.61
CA TYR A 143 -14.14 -13.04 -8.07
C TYR A 143 -14.02 -13.01 -6.54
N VAL A 144 -14.74 -12.12 -5.86
CA VAL A 144 -14.86 -12.10 -4.40
C VAL A 144 -16.20 -12.69 -4.00
N ARG A 145 -16.16 -13.81 -3.30
CA ARG A 145 -17.34 -14.52 -2.82
C ARG A 145 -18.05 -13.73 -1.73
N LYS A 146 -19.36 -13.84 -1.69
CA LYS A 146 -20.21 -13.10 -0.74
C LYS A 146 -19.78 -13.22 0.72
N PRO A 147 -19.38 -14.40 1.26
CA PRO A 147 -18.91 -14.52 2.64
C PRO A 147 -17.62 -13.74 2.92
N ASN A 148 -16.75 -13.56 1.91
CA ASN A 148 -15.45 -12.91 2.07
C ASN A 148 -15.47 -11.40 1.83
N ARG A 149 -16.58 -10.83 1.33
CA ARG A 149 -16.71 -9.39 1.09
C ARG A 149 -16.39 -8.49 2.29
N PRO A 150 -16.79 -8.83 3.52
CA PRO A 150 -16.41 -8.02 4.68
C PRO A 150 -14.90 -7.85 4.84
N TYR A 151 -14.12 -8.88 4.56
CA TYR A 151 -12.65 -8.80 4.63
C TYR A 151 -12.07 -7.79 3.62
N PHE A 152 -12.66 -7.72 2.41
CA PHE A 152 -12.25 -6.74 1.40
C PHE A 152 -12.69 -5.32 1.75
N GLN A 153 -13.82 -5.15 2.44
CA GLN A 153 -14.23 -3.86 2.99
C GLN A 153 -13.24 -3.39 4.06
N ASP A 154 -12.85 -4.27 4.97
CA ASP A 154 -11.91 -3.95 6.06
C ASP A 154 -10.53 -3.59 5.50
N VAL A 155 -9.98 -4.36 4.56
CA VAL A 155 -8.66 -4.05 3.99
C VAL A 155 -8.68 -2.78 3.14
N SER A 156 -9.79 -2.48 2.45
CA SER A 156 -9.97 -1.21 1.74
C SER A 156 -10.00 -0.03 2.70
N PHE A 157 -10.70 -0.15 3.83
CA PHE A 157 -10.71 0.86 4.87
C PHE A 157 -9.30 1.12 5.43
N LEU A 158 -8.53 0.07 5.70
CA LEU A 158 -7.14 0.20 6.16
C LEU A 158 -6.24 0.88 5.11
N MET A 159 -6.49 0.65 3.82
CA MET A 159 -5.79 1.32 2.73
C MET A 159 -6.10 2.82 2.69
N ASP A 160 -7.36 3.20 2.90
CA ASP A 160 -7.79 4.60 2.97
C ASP A 160 -7.16 5.33 4.16
N GLU A 161 -7.04 4.66 5.34
CA GLU A 161 -6.34 5.20 6.50
C GLU A 161 -4.88 5.52 6.16
N VAL A 162 -4.13 4.56 5.58
CA VAL A 162 -2.73 4.76 5.19
C VAL A 162 -2.58 5.90 4.18
N SER A 163 -3.47 5.98 3.19
CA SER A 163 -3.47 7.06 2.20
C SER A 163 -3.70 8.42 2.86
N THR A 164 -4.59 8.49 3.87
CA THR A 164 -4.88 9.70 4.63
C THR A 164 -3.69 10.13 5.50
N GLU A 165 -3.01 9.19 6.15
CA GLU A 165 -1.81 9.45 6.95
C GLU A 165 -0.69 10.04 6.10
N VAL A 166 -0.39 9.43 4.94
CA VAL A 166 0.62 9.95 4.00
C VAL A 166 0.24 11.34 3.46
N GLN A 167 -1.06 11.56 3.21
CA GLN A 167 -1.57 12.87 2.80
C GLN A 167 -1.34 13.93 3.88
N ALA A 168 -1.64 13.62 5.15
CA ALA A 168 -1.44 14.53 6.27
C ALA A 168 0.03 14.92 6.44
N THR A 169 0.95 13.95 6.38
CA THR A 169 2.40 14.20 6.41
C THR A 169 2.84 15.10 5.25
N ARG A 170 2.34 14.87 4.03
CA ARG A 170 2.63 15.69 2.85
C ARG A 170 2.18 17.15 3.04
N ASP A 171 0.97 17.35 3.58
CA ASP A 171 0.38 18.66 3.76
C ASP A 171 1.11 19.42 4.89
N GLY A 172 1.45 18.77 6.00
CA GLY A 172 2.29 19.34 7.06
C GLY A 172 3.68 19.76 6.57
N LEU A 173 4.29 18.98 5.68
CA LEU A 173 5.55 19.35 5.05
C LEU A 173 5.41 20.55 4.10
N ALA A 174 4.27 20.73 3.44
CA ALA A 174 4.02 21.91 2.61
C ALA A 174 3.90 23.17 3.48
N GLU A 175 3.19 23.09 4.60
CA GLU A 175 3.10 24.19 5.58
C GLU A 175 4.47 24.55 6.18
N MET A 176 5.31 23.54 6.47
CA MET A 176 6.68 23.80 6.91
C MET A 176 7.49 24.59 5.87
N VAL A 177 7.39 24.25 4.59
CA VAL A 177 8.10 24.98 3.51
C VAL A 177 7.63 26.44 3.47
N GLU A 178 6.33 26.69 3.56
CA GLU A 178 5.77 28.05 3.54
C GLU A 178 6.20 28.87 4.76
N ALA A 179 6.29 28.26 5.93
CA ALA A 179 6.74 28.91 7.15
C ALA A 179 8.26 29.22 7.14
N TYR A 180 9.05 28.50 6.32
CA TYR A 180 10.50 28.62 6.24
C TYR A 180 10.96 29.60 5.15
N THR A 181 10.10 30.00 4.23
CA THR A 181 10.38 30.96 3.14
C THR A 181 9.91 32.36 3.47
#